data_74db4403ebfd9ef5e1fdea4d562fd182
#
_entry.id   74db4403ebfd9ef5e1fdea4d562fd182
#
_cell.length_a   1.000
_cell.length_b   1.000
_cell.length_c   1.000
_cell.angle_alpha   90.00
_cell.angle_beta   90.00
_cell.angle_gamma   90.00
#
_symmetry.space_group_name_H-M   'P 1'
#
loop_
_entity.id
_entity.type
_entity.pdbx_description
1 polymer ?
#
loop_
_entity_poly.entity_id
_entity_poly.type
_entity_poly.pdbx_seq_one_letter_code
_entity_poly.pdbx_strand_id
1 'polypeptide(L)'
;MTENDCIFCDLTQFRAADVCFENAFCLYASTRDPRDPPDVLPGCGVVIPIAHRPSPFDFTAEEWAATHDLLLKAKAAQDERLAPDGYTLIWNCCSEIGQPPHHAHLHVIPRFDDEPLADRGGRSAIKVPENRRPDPCRRGNGRAQSFGLRGSG
;
A
#
# COMPACT_ATOMS: atom_id res chain seq x y z
N MET A 1 7.47 6.67 -20.83
CA MET A 1 6.99 5.34 -20.41
C MET A 1 5.57 5.20 -20.94
N THR A 2 5.32 4.23 -21.78
CA THR A 2 3.98 3.94 -22.29
C THR A 2 3.20 3.12 -21.24
N GLU A 3 1.86 3.05 -21.37
CA GLU A 3 1.04 2.19 -20.50
C GLU A 3 1.56 0.75 -20.45
N ASN A 4 2.13 0.27 -21.57
CA ASN A 4 2.69 -1.08 -21.67
C ASN A 4 3.95 -1.33 -20.82
N ASP A 5 4.64 -0.27 -20.38
CA ASP A 5 5.84 -0.38 -19.56
C ASP A 5 5.56 -0.12 -18.06
N CYS A 6 4.31 0.15 -17.72
CA CYS A 6 3.92 0.48 -16.35
C CYS A 6 3.67 -0.79 -15.53
N ILE A 7 4.44 -0.97 -14.46
CA ILE A 7 4.29 -2.13 -13.55
C ILE A 7 2.91 -2.20 -12.88
N PHE A 8 2.21 -1.07 -12.72
CA PHE A 8 0.86 -1.05 -12.13
C PHE A 8 -0.24 -1.26 -13.16
N CYS A 9 0.05 -1.12 -14.46
CA CYS A 9 -0.88 -1.49 -15.53
C CYS A 9 -0.78 -2.98 -15.87
N ASP A 10 0.40 -3.58 -15.67
CA ASP A 10 0.61 -5.00 -15.87
C ASP A 10 0.32 -5.77 -14.57
N LEU A 11 -0.96 -6.09 -14.37
CA LEU A 11 -1.43 -6.82 -13.19
C LEU A 11 -0.79 -8.22 -13.07
N THR A 12 -0.16 -8.73 -14.12
CA THR A 12 0.54 -10.03 -14.08
C THR A 12 1.82 -9.94 -13.26
N GLN A 13 2.39 -8.74 -13.11
CA GLN A 13 3.55 -8.49 -12.26
C GLN A 13 3.18 -8.40 -10.78
N PHE A 14 1.92 -8.05 -10.47
CA PHE A 14 1.40 -8.20 -9.15
C PHE A 14 1.05 -9.67 -8.91
N ARG A 15 1.68 -10.27 -7.94
CA ARG A 15 1.26 -11.60 -7.50
C ARG A 15 -0.18 -11.50 -6.99
N ALA A 16 -1.05 -12.42 -7.39
CA ALA A 16 -2.42 -12.45 -6.93
C ALA A 16 -2.55 -12.41 -5.38
N ALA A 17 -1.50 -12.85 -4.67
CA ALA A 17 -1.42 -12.81 -3.22
C ALA A 17 -1.15 -11.40 -2.64
N ASP A 18 -0.73 -10.45 -3.45
CA ASP A 18 -0.41 -9.08 -2.99
C ASP A 18 -1.62 -8.14 -3.11
N VAL A 19 -2.60 -8.47 -3.96
CA VAL A 19 -3.88 -7.76 -4.05
C VAL A 19 -4.79 -8.22 -2.92
N CYS A 20 -5.10 -7.32 -2.00
CA CYS A 20 -5.93 -7.62 -0.82
C CYS A 20 -7.40 -7.30 -1.04
N PHE A 21 -7.69 -6.20 -1.72
CA PHE A 21 -9.04 -5.69 -2.01
C PHE A 21 -9.07 -5.07 -3.39
N GLU A 22 -10.22 -5.12 -4.03
CA GLU A 22 -10.47 -4.41 -5.28
C GLU A 22 -11.92 -3.91 -5.34
N ASN A 23 -12.15 -2.90 -6.16
CA ASN A 23 -13.48 -2.46 -6.59
C ASN A 23 -13.45 -2.16 -8.09
N ALA A 24 -14.50 -1.54 -8.62
CA ALA A 24 -14.62 -1.30 -10.05
C ALA A 24 -13.50 -0.41 -10.65
N PHE A 25 -12.84 0.43 -9.84
CA PHE A 25 -11.90 1.44 -10.32
C PHE A 25 -10.51 1.35 -9.70
N CYS A 26 -10.38 0.69 -8.57
CA CYS A 26 -9.12 0.65 -7.81
C CYS A 26 -8.84 -0.74 -7.26
N LEU A 27 -7.57 -0.97 -6.93
CA LEU A 27 -7.13 -2.11 -6.13
C LEU A 27 -6.28 -1.64 -4.94
N TYR A 28 -6.27 -2.41 -3.87
CA TYR A 28 -5.36 -2.26 -2.74
C TYR A 28 -4.44 -3.46 -2.67
N ALA A 29 -3.15 -3.21 -2.67
CA ALA A 29 -2.12 -4.24 -2.61
C ALA A 29 -1.15 -3.98 -1.45
N SER A 30 -0.64 -5.05 -0.85
CA SER A 30 0.47 -4.92 0.10
C SER A 30 1.77 -4.59 -0.64
N THR A 31 2.56 -3.69 -0.08
CA THR A 31 3.87 -3.36 -0.65
C THR A 31 4.86 -4.46 -0.31
N ARG A 32 5.20 -5.25 -1.34
CA ARG A 32 6.31 -6.18 -1.32
C ARG A 32 7.13 -5.96 -2.57
N ASP A 33 8.28 -5.36 -2.44
CA ASP A 33 9.27 -5.41 -3.49
C ASP A 33 10.21 -6.58 -3.19
N PRO A 34 10.25 -7.63 -4.04
CA PRO A 34 11.16 -8.76 -3.82
C PRO A 34 12.64 -8.37 -3.97
N ARG A 35 12.91 -7.18 -4.54
CA ARG A 35 14.27 -6.65 -4.74
C ARG A 35 14.74 -5.75 -3.62
N ASP A 36 13.80 -5.25 -2.82
CA ASP A 36 14.05 -4.38 -1.67
C ASP A 36 13.97 -5.18 -0.37
N PRO A 37 14.72 -4.80 0.67
CA PRO A 37 14.46 -5.33 2.00
C PRO A 37 12.99 -5.08 2.36
N PRO A 38 12.37 -6.00 3.10
CA PRO A 38 10.96 -5.85 3.51
C PRO A 38 10.77 -4.53 4.26
N ASP A 39 9.61 -3.92 4.07
CA ASP A 39 9.26 -2.71 4.81
C ASP A 39 9.46 -2.93 6.31
N VAL A 40 10.03 -1.95 6.96
CA VAL A 40 10.39 -2.04 8.37
C VAL A 40 9.19 -1.86 9.29
N LEU A 41 8.11 -1.26 8.80
CA LEU A 41 6.83 -1.17 9.46
C LEU A 41 5.84 -2.19 8.87
N PRO A 42 5.14 -2.96 9.72
CA PRO A 42 4.18 -3.94 9.22
C PRO A 42 2.94 -3.27 8.64
N GLY A 43 2.32 -3.91 7.64
CA GLY A 43 1.02 -3.52 7.11
C GLY A 43 1.02 -2.43 6.05
N CYS A 44 2.18 -2.00 5.56
CA CYS A 44 2.24 -1.03 4.47
C CYS A 44 1.56 -1.56 3.20
N GLY A 45 0.81 -0.70 2.52
CA GLY A 45 0.14 -1.01 1.27
C GLY A 45 -0.06 0.22 0.41
N VAL A 46 -0.61 -0.02 -0.77
CA VAL A 46 -0.91 1.03 -1.76
C VAL A 46 -2.31 0.86 -2.34
N VAL A 47 -3.03 1.96 -2.51
CA VAL A 47 -4.26 2.02 -3.32
C VAL A 47 -3.88 2.54 -4.70
N ILE A 48 -4.26 1.81 -5.73
CA ILE A 48 -3.85 2.05 -7.11
C ILE A 48 -5.11 2.10 -8.00
N PRO A 49 -5.32 3.14 -8.81
CA PRO A 49 -6.38 3.11 -9.82
C PRO A 49 -6.06 2.08 -10.91
N ILE A 50 -7.09 1.39 -11.41
CA ILE A 50 -6.95 0.43 -12.51
C ILE A 50 -6.60 1.16 -13.81
N ALA A 51 -7.23 2.32 -14.05
CA ALA A 51 -6.88 3.17 -15.17
C ALA A 51 -5.50 3.82 -14.96
N HIS A 52 -4.70 3.87 -16.02
CA HIS A 52 -3.42 4.57 -15.95
C HIS A 52 -3.62 6.07 -15.73
N ARG A 53 -3.34 6.52 -14.52
CA ARG A 53 -3.37 7.93 -14.13
C ARG A 53 -1.99 8.35 -13.64
N PRO A 54 -1.34 9.30 -14.29
CA PRO A 54 -0.02 9.77 -13.84
C PRO A 54 -0.06 10.48 -12.49
N SER A 55 -1.21 11.08 -12.16
CA SER A 55 -1.38 11.86 -10.94
C SER A 55 -2.81 11.70 -10.39
N PRO A 56 -3.01 11.79 -9.07
CA PRO A 56 -4.34 11.84 -8.49
C PRO A 56 -5.15 13.07 -8.91
N PHE A 57 -4.48 14.12 -9.39
CA PHE A 57 -5.15 15.30 -9.96
C PHE A 57 -5.92 14.99 -11.24
N ASP A 58 -5.60 13.86 -11.91
CA ASP A 58 -6.28 13.41 -13.12
C ASP A 58 -7.46 12.45 -12.83
N PHE A 59 -7.75 12.18 -11.56
CA PHE A 59 -8.81 11.25 -11.15
C PHE A 59 -10.20 11.81 -11.45
N THR A 60 -11.08 10.91 -11.91
CA THR A 60 -12.52 11.19 -11.94
C THR A 60 -13.11 11.17 -10.53
N ALA A 61 -14.35 11.69 -10.39
CA ALA A 61 -15.06 11.64 -9.11
C ALA A 61 -15.29 10.18 -8.65
N GLU A 62 -15.54 9.27 -9.58
CA GLU A 62 -15.73 7.85 -9.30
C GLU A 62 -14.43 7.20 -8.82
N GLU A 63 -13.30 7.55 -9.42
CA GLU A 63 -11.98 7.05 -9.00
C GLU A 63 -11.62 7.56 -7.59
N TRP A 64 -11.96 8.80 -7.26
CA TRP A 64 -11.80 9.33 -5.89
C TRP A 64 -12.68 8.59 -4.90
N ALA A 65 -13.96 8.36 -5.22
CA ALA A 65 -14.86 7.61 -4.36
C ALA A 65 -14.40 6.17 -4.15
N ALA A 66 -13.91 5.52 -5.23
CA ALA A 66 -13.36 4.17 -5.18
C ALA A 66 -12.07 4.09 -4.34
N THR A 67 -11.20 5.09 -4.45
CA THR A 67 -9.99 5.21 -3.63
C THR A 67 -10.34 5.32 -2.15
N HIS A 68 -11.31 6.15 -1.81
CA HIS A 68 -11.79 6.32 -0.43
C HIS A 68 -12.40 5.03 0.12
N ASP A 69 -13.20 4.32 -0.67
CA ASP A 69 -13.78 3.03 -0.26
C ASP A 69 -12.68 2.01 0.11
N LEU A 70 -11.66 1.85 -0.73
CA LEU A 70 -10.56 0.93 -0.45
C LEU A 70 -9.67 1.41 0.71
N LEU A 71 -9.48 2.71 0.86
CA LEU A 71 -8.74 3.26 1.99
C LEU A 71 -9.43 2.90 3.33
N LEU A 72 -10.75 3.03 3.39
CA LEU A 72 -11.50 2.65 4.60
C LEU A 72 -11.43 1.14 4.87
N LYS A 73 -11.51 0.31 3.84
CA LYS A 73 -11.36 -1.15 3.98
C LYS A 73 -9.96 -1.53 4.45
N ALA A 74 -8.94 -0.92 3.87
CA ALA A 74 -7.55 -1.13 4.26
C ALA A 74 -7.33 -0.73 5.72
N LYS A 75 -7.85 0.44 6.12
CA LYS A 75 -7.78 0.91 7.52
C LYS A 75 -8.44 -0.08 8.47
N ALA A 76 -9.66 -0.53 8.19
CA ALA A 76 -10.39 -1.46 9.05
C ALA A 76 -9.61 -2.79 9.22
N ALA A 77 -9.06 -3.33 8.14
CA ALA A 77 -8.25 -4.56 8.18
C ALA A 77 -6.95 -4.38 8.98
N GLN A 78 -6.31 -3.21 8.87
CA GLN A 78 -5.08 -2.91 9.62
C GLN A 78 -5.37 -2.65 11.10
N ASP A 79 -6.47 -1.96 11.42
CA ASP A 79 -6.89 -1.73 12.81
C ASP A 79 -7.14 -3.07 13.53
N GLU A 80 -7.83 -4.00 12.85
CA GLU A 80 -8.10 -5.34 13.42
C GLU A 80 -6.82 -6.17 13.60
N ARG A 81 -5.92 -6.11 12.62
CA ARG A 81 -4.72 -6.96 12.60
C ARG A 81 -3.59 -6.44 13.46
N LEU A 82 -3.34 -5.14 13.44
CA LEU A 82 -2.13 -4.51 13.97
C LEU A 82 -2.40 -3.47 15.06
N ALA A 83 -3.63 -2.96 15.17
CA ALA A 83 -4.00 -1.88 16.08
C ALA A 83 -2.99 -0.70 16.05
N PRO A 84 -2.74 -0.09 14.89
CA PRO A 84 -1.81 1.02 14.81
C PRO A 84 -2.34 2.25 15.55
N ASP A 85 -1.44 3.11 16.02
CA ASP A 85 -1.79 4.36 16.69
C ASP A 85 -2.21 5.46 15.71
N GLY A 86 -1.81 5.33 14.44
CA GLY A 86 -2.15 6.27 13.39
C GLY A 86 -1.76 5.78 12.00
N TYR A 87 -1.89 6.69 11.03
CA TYR A 87 -1.54 6.42 9.63
C TYR A 87 -0.81 7.60 9.01
N THR A 88 0.14 7.29 8.14
CA THR A 88 0.69 8.25 7.18
C THR A 88 0.17 7.89 5.79
N LEU A 89 -0.44 8.85 5.11
CA LEU A 89 -0.95 8.72 3.75
C LEU A 89 -0.15 9.61 2.83
N ILE A 90 0.39 9.05 1.75
CA ILE A 90 1.29 9.80 0.86
C ILE A 90 0.92 9.55 -0.60
N TRP A 91 0.75 10.62 -1.35
CA TRP A 91 0.78 10.64 -2.80
C TRP A 91 2.10 11.20 -3.30
N ASN A 92 2.76 10.49 -4.21
CA ASN A 92 3.84 11.06 -5.01
C ASN A 92 3.25 11.50 -6.34
N CYS A 93 3.29 12.79 -6.62
CA CYS A 93 2.69 13.39 -7.80
C CYS A 93 3.78 13.91 -8.74
N CYS A 94 3.58 13.68 -10.03
CA CYS A 94 4.40 14.18 -11.13
C CYS A 94 5.78 13.54 -11.31
N SER A 95 6.24 13.57 -12.55
CA SER A 95 7.50 12.97 -13.01
C SER A 95 8.76 13.64 -12.48
N GLU A 96 8.64 14.85 -11.96
CA GLU A 96 9.78 15.62 -11.44
C GLU A 96 10.42 15.02 -10.20
N ILE A 97 9.70 14.13 -9.50
CA ILE A 97 10.26 13.37 -8.38
C ILE A 97 11.09 12.18 -8.89
N GLY A 98 11.13 11.98 -10.22
CA GLY A 98 12.08 11.11 -10.90
C GLY A 98 11.99 9.63 -10.64
N GLN A 99 10.92 9.14 -10.02
CA GLN A 99 10.77 7.71 -9.74
C GLN A 99 9.61 7.09 -10.54
N PRO A 100 9.89 6.13 -11.43
CA PRO A 100 8.85 5.27 -11.98
C PRO A 100 8.26 4.38 -10.86
N PRO A 101 7.00 3.96 -11.00
CA PRO A 101 6.13 4.18 -12.15
C PRO A 101 5.40 5.53 -12.07
N HIS A 102 5.22 6.16 -13.23
CA HIS A 102 4.35 7.34 -13.36
C HIS A 102 2.87 6.92 -13.39
N HIS A 103 2.45 6.24 -12.37
CA HIS A 103 1.10 5.79 -12.14
C HIS A 103 0.74 6.14 -10.69
N ALA A 104 -0.31 6.90 -10.52
CA ALA A 104 -0.71 7.37 -9.20
C ALA A 104 -0.96 6.21 -8.25
N HIS A 105 -0.42 6.30 -7.05
CA HIS A 105 -0.65 5.32 -6.00
C HIS A 105 -0.60 6.00 -4.63
N LEU A 106 -1.58 5.68 -3.79
CA LEU A 106 -1.66 6.17 -2.42
C LEU A 106 -0.97 5.18 -1.49
N HIS A 107 0.14 5.60 -0.88
CA HIS A 107 0.73 4.83 0.21
C HIS A 107 -0.12 4.91 1.46
N VAL A 108 -0.44 3.76 2.04
CA VAL A 108 -1.13 3.61 3.32
C VAL A 108 -0.16 2.96 4.30
N ILE A 109 0.30 3.75 5.26
CA ILE A 109 1.39 3.36 6.17
C ILE A 109 0.86 3.38 7.61
N PRO A 110 0.63 2.22 8.24
CA PRO A 110 0.33 2.16 9.66
C PRO A 110 1.51 2.71 10.48
N ARG A 111 1.22 3.52 11.48
CA ARG A 111 2.22 4.13 12.37
C ARG A 111 1.97 3.69 13.80
N PHE A 112 3.05 3.58 14.56
CA PHE A 112 3.03 3.08 15.93
C PHE A 112 3.80 4.01 16.84
N ASP A 113 3.26 4.30 18.02
CA ASP A 113 3.93 5.15 19.01
C ASP A 113 5.24 4.54 19.52
N ASP A 114 5.36 3.21 19.45
CA ASP A 114 6.55 2.45 19.83
C ASP A 114 7.56 2.21 18.70
N GLU A 115 7.33 2.77 17.52
CA GLU A 115 8.34 2.69 16.46
C GLU A 115 9.54 3.60 16.77
N PRO A 116 10.78 3.16 16.49
CA PRO A 116 11.99 3.91 16.89
C PRO A 116 12.06 5.35 16.37
N LEU A 117 11.43 5.61 15.22
CA LEU A 117 11.40 6.94 14.58
C LEU A 117 9.96 7.46 14.47
N ALA A 118 9.16 7.31 15.53
CA ALA A 118 7.75 7.71 15.56
C ALA A 118 7.53 9.20 15.25
N ASP A 119 8.50 10.05 15.59
CA ASP A 119 8.50 11.49 15.33
C ASP A 119 8.82 11.87 13.88
N ARG A 120 9.27 10.90 13.07
CA ARG A 120 9.60 11.12 11.67
C ARG A 120 8.46 10.70 10.75
N GLY A 121 7.97 11.65 9.98
CA GLY A 121 6.98 11.38 8.94
C GLY A 121 7.59 10.92 7.63
N GLY A 122 6.70 10.62 6.66
CA GLY A 122 7.04 10.37 5.29
C GLY A 122 7.37 8.91 4.95
N ARG A 123 7.54 8.67 3.65
CA ARG A 123 7.80 7.34 3.10
C ARG A 123 9.16 6.77 3.55
N SER A 124 10.11 7.62 3.82
CA SER A 124 11.45 7.20 4.29
C SER A 124 11.38 6.37 5.57
N ALA A 125 10.41 6.63 6.44
CA ALA A 125 10.24 5.90 7.69
C ALA A 125 10.05 4.38 7.50
N ILE A 126 9.48 3.95 6.37
CA ILE A 126 9.26 2.51 6.10
C ILE A 126 10.48 1.79 5.52
N LYS A 127 11.49 2.52 5.10
CA LYS A 127 12.69 1.98 4.45
C LYS A 127 13.94 2.09 5.31
N VAL A 128 13.89 2.83 6.40
CA VAL A 128 15.04 3.03 7.31
C VAL A 128 15.13 1.86 8.29
N PRO A 129 16.20 1.04 8.23
CA PRO A 129 16.34 -0.14 9.10
C PRO A 129 16.25 0.18 10.60
N GLU A 130 16.66 1.38 11.01
CA GLU A 130 16.61 1.85 12.39
C GLU A 130 15.17 1.99 12.91
N ASN A 131 14.18 2.14 12.01
CA ASN A 131 12.75 2.23 12.35
C ASN A 131 12.04 0.86 12.36
N ARG A 132 12.80 -0.22 12.37
CA ARG A 132 12.25 -1.58 12.32
C ARG A 132 11.35 -1.87 13.51
N ARG A 133 10.15 -2.31 13.20
CA ARG A 133 9.18 -2.84 14.14
C ARG A 133 8.83 -4.28 13.78
N PRO A 134 8.93 -5.23 14.71
CA PRO A 134 8.51 -6.61 14.44
C PRO A 134 7.03 -6.69 14.08
N ASP A 135 6.69 -7.51 13.09
CA ASP A 135 5.30 -7.85 12.80
C ASP A 135 4.81 -8.89 13.80
N PRO A 136 3.86 -8.56 14.70
CA PRO A 136 3.36 -9.49 15.71
C PRO A 136 2.64 -10.70 15.10
N CYS A 137 2.17 -10.59 13.87
CA CYS A 137 1.51 -11.69 13.16
C CYS A 137 2.49 -12.65 12.47
N ARG A 138 3.79 -12.34 12.45
CA ARG A 138 4.86 -13.19 11.90
C ARG A 138 5.58 -14.02 12.96
N ARG A 139 4.87 -14.56 13.93
CA ARG A 139 5.45 -15.54 14.85
C ARG A 139 5.48 -16.92 14.19
N GLY A 140 6.67 -17.32 13.73
CA GLY A 140 7.03 -18.71 13.46
C GLY A 140 6.51 -19.32 12.16
N ASN A 141 7.44 -19.77 11.33
CA ASN A 141 7.29 -20.56 10.11
C ASN A 141 6.62 -19.89 8.89
N GLY A 142 7.43 -19.42 7.99
CA GLY A 142 7.38 -19.33 6.53
C GLY A 142 6.09 -19.58 5.74
N ARG A 143 4.92 -19.32 6.29
CA ARG A 143 3.67 -19.32 5.54
C ARG A 143 3.09 -17.90 5.59
N ALA A 144 3.06 -17.26 4.44
CA ALA A 144 2.20 -16.11 4.23
C ALA A 144 0.76 -16.52 4.58
N GLN A 145 0.19 -15.94 5.62
CA GLN A 145 -1.24 -16.05 5.82
C GLN A 145 -1.90 -15.14 4.79
N SER A 146 -2.51 -15.78 3.80
CA SER A 146 -3.42 -15.12 2.89
C SER A 146 -4.54 -14.47 3.70
N PHE A 147 -4.86 -13.21 3.39
CA PHE A 147 -6.09 -12.58 3.84
C PHE A 147 -7.26 -13.42 3.36
N GLY A 148 -7.84 -14.23 4.25
CA GLY A 148 -9.03 -14.99 3.94
C GLY A 148 -10.20 -14.04 3.71
N LEU A 149 -10.67 -13.96 2.47
CA LEU A 149 -11.98 -13.41 2.14
C LEU A 149 -13.04 -14.23 2.89
N ARG A 150 -13.45 -13.77 4.06
CA ARG A 150 -14.71 -14.24 4.62
C ARG A 150 -15.81 -13.40 3.99
N GLY A 151 -16.38 -13.92 2.91
CA GLY A 151 -17.68 -13.48 2.45
C GLY A 151 -18.68 -13.75 3.56
N SER A 152 -19.26 -12.69 4.11
CA SER A 152 -20.49 -12.78 4.87
C SER A 152 -21.63 -12.64 3.88
N GLY A 153 -22.42 -13.72 3.78
CA GLY A 153 -23.71 -13.73 3.11
C GLY A 153 -24.71 -12.78 3.78
#